data_c47a00e6580e5fa7d91355297e8991a1
#
_entry.id   c47a00e6580e5fa7d91355297e8991a1
#
_cell.length_a   1.000
_cell.length_b   1.000
_cell.length_c   1.000
_cell.angle_alpha   90.00
_cell.angle_beta   90.00
_cell.angle_gamma   90.00
#
_symmetry.space_group_name_H-M   'P 1'
#
loop_
_entity.id
_entity.type
_entity.pdbx_description
1 polymer ?
#
loop_
_entity_poly.entity_id
_entity_poly.type
_entity_poly.pdbx_seq_one_letter_code
_entity_poly.pdbx_strand_id
1 'polypeptide(L)'
;MKKENLKSAITCDLDGKVLSFSKGAENIFGYKSKDVVGKMRVSDFSDGEVVLGHVINWLDVAVKEGAWEGDTTFFDKDENEMPCHIKITPTRDKYGNHTGYLGVTSKLKDKTADDVRLKIGFGTKLFKWMVIMRLPFLSATFVPIFAGAAVASMLGYAVSWPWLGLTLLAGSLLHIGTNTSNDYFDHQSGTDELNYNYSNQGLNGGSRSIQMGLITPKGMANVAVATFALSAIAGVPLIIKSGMSILWLGLAGFLSGLFYTAPPFKFSSRKGMGEL
;
A
#
# COMPACT_ATOMS: atom_id res chain seq x y z
N MET A 1 1.95 -28.00 -36.92
CA MET A 1 2.71 -27.64 -35.71
C MET A 1 1.69 -27.38 -34.62
N LYS A 2 1.63 -28.23 -33.56
CA LYS A 2 0.87 -27.93 -32.34
C LYS A 2 1.46 -26.67 -31.74
N LYS A 3 0.69 -25.57 -31.65
CA LYS A 3 1.09 -24.40 -30.82
C LYS A 3 1.15 -24.90 -29.38
N GLU A 4 2.36 -25.19 -28.90
CA GLU A 4 2.59 -25.46 -27.49
C GLU A 4 1.94 -24.34 -26.66
N ASN A 5 1.18 -24.72 -25.64
CA ASN A 5 0.66 -23.76 -24.68
C ASN A 5 1.88 -23.17 -23.96
N LEU A 6 2.24 -21.95 -24.34
CA LEU A 6 3.37 -21.25 -23.77
C LEU A 6 3.12 -21.10 -22.26
N LYS A 7 3.99 -21.69 -21.44
CA LYS A 7 3.94 -21.58 -19.98
C LYS A 7 4.96 -20.55 -19.50
N SER A 8 4.51 -19.65 -18.68
CA SER A 8 5.40 -18.79 -17.87
C SER A 8 5.91 -19.58 -16.68
N ALA A 9 7.17 -19.37 -16.30
CA ALA A 9 7.70 -19.79 -15.02
C ALA A 9 8.43 -18.59 -14.40
N ILE A 10 8.00 -18.21 -13.21
CA ILE A 10 8.52 -17.06 -12.46
C ILE A 10 8.83 -17.56 -11.05
N THR A 11 10.06 -17.33 -10.58
CA THR A 11 10.40 -17.55 -9.16
C THR A 11 10.51 -16.22 -8.44
N CYS A 12 10.09 -16.21 -7.20
CA CYS A 12 10.23 -15.05 -6.31
C CYS A 12 10.72 -15.48 -4.92
N ASP A 13 11.22 -14.53 -4.15
CA ASP A 13 11.51 -14.70 -2.73
C ASP A 13 10.22 -14.66 -1.88
N LEU A 14 10.36 -14.72 -0.56
CA LEU A 14 9.24 -14.67 0.39
C LEU A 14 8.47 -13.35 0.36
N ASP A 15 9.14 -12.27 -0.06
CA ASP A 15 8.54 -10.94 -0.21
C ASP A 15 7.91 -10.74 -1.60
N GLY A 16 7.94 -11.75 -2.47
CA GLY A 16 7.40 -11.70 -3.82
C GLY A 16 8.31 -11.04 -4.85
N LYS A 17 9.56 -10.65 -4.51
CA LYS A 17 10.52 -10.07 -5.45
C LYS A 17 10.95 -11.11 -6.48
N VAL A 18 10.87 -10.76 -7.76
CA VAL A 18 11.16 -11.69 -8.85
C VAL A 18 12.66 -12.03 -8.89
N LEU A 19 12.96 -13.32 -8.78
CA LEU A 19 14.33 -13.88 -8.84
C LEU A 19 14.67 -14.46 -10.22
N SER A 20 13.66 -15.03 -10.92
CA SER A 20 13.83 -15.50 -12.29
C SER A 20 12.55 -15.25 -13.10
N PHE A 21 12.73 -15.01 -14.39
CA PHE A 21 11.66 -14.71 -15.34
C PHE A 21 11.93 -15.43 -16.64
N SER A 22 11.16 -16.48 -16.93
CA SER A 22 11.40 -17.36 -18.09
C SER A 22 11.08 -16.68 -19.42
N LYS A 23 11.56 -17.26 -20.53
CA LYS A 23 11.21 -16.81 -21.87
C LYS A 23 9.69 -16.89 -22.14
N GLY A 24 9.03 -17.90 -21.55
CA GLY A 24 7.57 -18.00 -21.59
C GLY A 24 6.89 -16.85 -20.85
N ALA A 25 7.45 -16.39 -19.73
CA ALA A 25 6.96 -15.22 -19.01
C ALA A 25 7.15 -13.93 -19.83
N GLU A 26 8.30 -13.75 -20.49
CA GLU A 26 8.50 -12.62 -21.41
C GLU A 26 7.41 -12.55 -22.49
N ASN A 27 7.05 -13.72 -23.05
CA ASN A 27 6.05 -13.81 -24.12
C ASN A 27 4.61 -13.61 -23.62
N ILE A 28 4.28 -14.03 -22.39
CA ILE A 28 2.94 -13.89 -21.82
C ILE A 28 2.71 -12.48 -21.29
N PHE A 29 3.66 -11.94 -20.52
CA PHE A 29 3.52 -10.65 -19.82
C PHE A 29 4.09 -9.46 -20.62
N GLY A 30 4.88 -9.69 -21.67
CA GLY A 30 5.43 -8.62 -22.53
C GLY A 30 6.66 -7.90 -22.00
N TYR A 31 7.09 -8.17 -20.76
CA TYR A 31 8.30 -7.60 -20.17
C TYR A 31 9.55 -8.37 -20.61
N LYS A 32 10.72 -7.74 -20.52
CA LYS A 32 12.01 -8.42 -20.64
C LYS A 32 12.53 -8.82 -19.27
N SER A 33 13.15 -9.99 -19.17
CA SER A 33 13.67 -10.52 -17.90
C SER A 33 14.60 -9.52 -17.18
N LYS A 34 15.47 -8.81 -17.91
CA LYS A 34 16.37 -7.77 -17.36
C LYS A 34 15.66 -6.58 -16.70
N ASP A 35 14.41 -6.33 -17.08
CA ASP A 35 13.60 -5.20 -16.57
C ASP A 35 12.74 -5.62 -15.38
N VAL A 36 12.63 -6.93 -15.13
CA VAL A 36 11.78 -7.53 -14.08
C VAL A 36 12.62 -8.10 -12.92
N VAL A 37 13.64 -8.89 -13.23
CA VAL A 37 14.42 -9.61 -12.21
C VAL A 37 15.12 -8.63 -11.26
N GLY A 38 14.87 -8.81 -9.97
CA GLY A 38 15.42 -7.98 -8.91
C GLY A 38 14.77 -6.58 -8.77
N LYS A 39 13.81 -6.23 -9.62
CA LYS A 39 13.19 -4.90 -9.69
C LYS A 39 11.68 -4.93 -9.42
N MET A 40 10.97 -5.90 -9.99
CA MET A 40 9.52 -6.04 -9.86
C MET A 40 9.16 -7.15 -8.87
N ARG A 41 7.92 -7.12 -8.43
CA ARG A 41 7.30 -8.16 -7.60
C ARG A 41 6.22 -8.90 -8.39
N VAL A 42 5.91 -10.12 -7.97
CA VAL A 42 4.83 -10.90 -8.59
C VAL A 42 3.47 -10.24 -8.42
N SER A 43 3.27 -9.40 -7.40
CA SER A 43 2.09 -8.57 -7.21
C SER A 43 1.87 -7.54 -8.31
N ASP A 44 2.93 -7.09 -8.98
CA ASP A 44 2.85 -6.05 -10.02
C ASP A 44 2.14 -6.54 -11.30
N PHE A 45 1.95 -7.86 -11.41
CA PHE A 45 1.19 -8.48 -12.50
C PHE A 45 -0.27 -8.75 -12.14
N SER A 46 -0.73 -8.41 -10.93
CA SER A 46 -2.05 -8.75 -10.40
C SER A 46 -2.82 -7.50 -9.99
N ASP A 47 -4.15 -7.60 -9.95
CA ASP A 47 -4.98 -6.61 -9.27
C ASP A 47 -4.64 -6.56 -7.79
N GLY A 48 -4.43 -5.35 -7.26
CA GLY A 48 -4.07 -5.15 -5.85
C GLY A 48 -5.13 -5.66 -4.86
N GLU A 49 -6.42 -5.61 -5.22
CA GLU A 49 -7.50 -6.16 -4.39
C GLU A 49 -7.45 -7.69 -4.37
N VAL A 50 -7.06 -8.33 -5.48
CA VAL A 50 -6.82 -9.79 -5.53
C VAL A 50 -5.62 -10.15 -4.64
N VAL A 51 -4.56 -9.37 -4.70
CA VAL A 51 -3.37 -9.57 -3.83
C VAL A 51 -3.78 -9.50 -2.36
N LEU A 52 -4.52 -8.47 -1.95
CA LEU A 52 -4.96 -8.32 -0.56
C LEU A 52 -5.97 -9.39 -0.09
N GLY A 53 -6.86 -9.81 -0.98
CA GLY A 53 -7.99 -10.66 -0.60
C GLY A 53 -7.75 -12.15 -0.77
N HIS A 54 -6.85 -12.55 -1.64
CA HIS A 54 -6.72 -13.96 -2.04
C HIS A 54 -5.31 -14.52 -1.99
N VAL A 55 -4.29 -13.74 -2.36
CA VAL A 55 -2.92 -14.28 -2.55
C VAL A 55 -2.36 -14.85 -1.26
N ILE A 56 -2.58 -14.23 -0.11
CA ILE A 56 -2.10 -14.74 1.20
C ILE A 56 -2.62 -16.15 1.43
N ASN A 57 -3.92 -16.39 1.20
CA ASN A 57 -4.52 -17.71 1.35
C ASN A 57 -3.96 -18.73 0.35
N TRP A 58 -3.69 -18.32 -0.89
CA TRP A 58 -3.08 -19.20 -1.91
C TRP A 58 -1.68 -19.66 -1.48
N LEU A 59 -0.88 -18.74 -0.96
CA LEU A 59 0.47 -19.02 -0.48
C LEU A 59 0.43 -19.95 0.74
N ASP A 60 -0.49 -19.73 1.68
CA ASP A 60 -0.68 -20.59 2.86
C ASP A 60 -1.07 -22.02 2.46
N VAL A 61 -2.01 -22.18 1.51
CA VAL A 61 -2.40 -23.50 0.99
C VAL A 61 -1.22 -24.15 0.27
N ALA A 62 -0.49 -23.39 -0.57
CA ALA A 62 0.67 -23.92 -1.28
C ALA A 62 1.76 -24.45 -0.31
N VAL A 63 1.98 -23.76 0.82
CA VAL A 63 2.96 -24.21 1.83
C VAL A 63 2.48 -25.45 2.56
N LYS A 64 1.18 -25.55 2.89
CA LYS A 64 0.58 -26.67 3.65
C LYS A 64 0.40 -27.93 2.80
N GLU A 65 -0.05 -27.75 1.57
CA GLU A 65 -0.44 -28.86 0.67
C GLU A 65 0.60 -29.15 -0.42
N GLY A 66 1.69 -28.37 -0.46
CA GLY A 66 2.77 -28.52 -1.44
C GLY A 66 2.57 -27.74 -2.74
N ALA A 67 1.34 -27.38 -3.07
CA ALA A 67 1.00 -26.49 -4.19
C ALA A 67 -0.42 -25.94 -4.03
N TRP A 68 -0.66 -24.81 -4.66
CA TRP A 68 -2.00 -24.28 -4.93
C TRP A 68 -2.14 -24.02 -6.43
N GLU A 69 -3.31 -24.26 -7.00
CA GLU A 69 -3.58 -23.90 -8.39
C GLU A 69 -5.02 -23.38 -8.56
N GLY A 70 -5.19 -22.48 -9.52
CA GLY A 70 -6.49 -21.87 -9.80
C GLY A 70 -6.45 -20.90 -10.97
N ASP A 71 -7.63 -20.41 -11.34
CA ASP A 71 -7.81 -19.43 -12.40
C ASP A 71 -7.92 -18.03 -11.81
N THR A 72 -7.30 -17.05 -12.49
CA THR A 72 -7.31 -15.63 -12.09
C THR A 72 -7.00 -14.74 -13.30
N THR A 73 -7.10 -13.43 -13.11
CA THR A 73 -6.65 -12.43 -14.09
C THR A 73 -5.26 -11.92 -13.74
N PHE A 74 -4.42 -11.74 -14.75
CA PHE A 74 -3.17 -11.01 -14.68
C PHE A 74 -3.15 -9.88 -15.70
N PHE A 75 -2.26 -8.91 -15.50
CA PHE A 75 -2.02 -7.81 -16.42
C PHE A 75 -0.70 -8.01 -17.17
N ASP A 76 -0.69 -7.66 -18.45
CA ASP A 76 0.55 -7.54 -19.23
C ASP A 76 1.14 -6.11 -19.06
N LYS A 77 2.28 -5.87 -19.73
CA LYS A 77 2.98 -4.55 -19.67
C LYS A 77 2.15 -3.38 -20.23
N ASP A 78 1.15 -3.69 -21.07
CA ASP A 78 0.28 -2.70 -21.71
C ASP A 78 -1.05 -2.58 -20.93
N GLU A 79 -1.10 -3.11 -19.69
CA GLU A 79 -2.25 -3.11 -18.77
C GLU A 79 -3.48 -3.89 -19.30
N ASN A 80 -3.29 -4.79 -20.25
CA ASN A 80 -4.38 -5.65 -20.72
C ASN A 80 -4.62 -6.79 -19.75
N GLU A 81 -5.88 -7.00 -19.36
CA GLU A 81 -6.30 -8.13 -18.54
C GLU A 81 -6.21 -9.45 -19.33
N MET A 82 -5.63 -10.46 -18.71
CA MET A 82 -5.45 -11.78 -19.27
C MET A 82 -6.03 -12.86 -18.35
N PRO A 83 -6.99 -13.68 -18.84
CA PRO A 83 -7.44 -14.85 -18.09
C PRO A 83 -6.32 -15.90 -18.08
N CYS A 84 -5.92 -16.32 -16.91
CA CYS A 84 -4.81 -17.24 -16.73
C CYS A 84 -5.14 -18.34 -15.72
N HIS A 85 -4.53 -19.51 -15.94
CA HIS A 85 -4.39 -20.54 -14.93
C HIS A 85 -3.00 -20.47 -14.33
N ILE A 86 -2.90 -20.46 -13.00
CA ILE A 86 -1.63 -20.43 -12.30
C ILE A 86 -1.53 -21.59 -11.30
N LYS A 87 -0.33 -22.18 -11.22
CA LYS A 87 0.08 -23.11 -10.16
C LYS A 87 1.22 -22.47 -9.36
N ILE A 88 1.06 -22.39 -8.06
CA ILE A 88 2.04 -21.84 -7.12
C ILE A 88 2.61 -23.00 -6.30
N THR A 89 3.94 -23.10 -6.24
CA THR A 89 4.66 -24.13 -5.49
C THR A 89 5.72 -23.47 -4.62
N PRO A 90 5.83 -23.79 -3.31
CA PRO A 90 6.89 -23.25 -2.46
C PRO A 90 8.26 -23.76 -2.90
N THR A 91 9.24 -22.87 -2.92
CA THR A 91 10.65 -23.25 -3.18
C THR A 91 11.40 -23.41 -1.86
N ARG A 92 12.33 -24.35 -1.82
CA ARG A 92 13.12 -24.65 -0.62
C ARG A 92 14.60 -24.72 -0.98
N ASP A 93 15.45 -24.37 0.00
CA ASP A 93 16.89 -24.55 -0.13
C ASP A 93 17.31 -26.03 0.07
N LYS A 94 18.60 -26.29 -0.06
CA LYS A 94 19.17 -27.64 0.14
C LYS A 94 19.01 -28.18 1.58
N TYR A 95 18.64 -27.34 2.53
CA TYR A 95 18.39 -27.71 3.92
C TYR A 95 16.90 -27.87 4.23
N GLY A 96 16.01 -27.65 3.23
CA GLY A 96 14.56 -27.75 3.37
C GLY A 96 13.88 -26.45 3.83
N ASN A 97 14.62 -25.36 4.06
CA ASN A 97 14.05 -24.10 4.46
C ASN A 97 13.25 -23.47 3.29
N HIS A 98 12.09 -22.92 3.59
CA HIS A 98 11.26 -22.20 2.63
C HIS A 98 11.93 -20.88 2.23
N THR A 99 12.19 -20.68 0.92
CA THR A 99 12.96 -19.54 0.40
C THR A 99 12.14 -18.64 -0.53
N GLY A 100 10.94 -19.08 -0.95
CA GLY A 100 10.11 -18.33 -1.87
C GLY A 100 9.12 -19.23 -2.60
N TYR A 101 8.70 -18.81 -3.78
CA TYR A 101 7.67 -19.50 -4.57
C TYR A 101 8.03 -19.58 -6.04
N LEU A 102 7.58 -20.65 -6.69
CA LEU A 102 7.54 -20.80 -8.15
C LEU A 102 6.09 -20.68 -8.62
N GLY A 103 5.78 -19.69 -9.46
CA GLY A 103 4.53 -19.56 -10.18
C GLY A 103 4.66 -20.06 -11.62
N VAL A 104 3.85 -21.04 -12.01
CA VAL A 104 3.73 -21.49 -13.41
C VAL A 104 2.39 -21.05 -13.94
N THR A 105 2.38 -20.17 -14.96
CA THR A 105 1.17 -19.55 -15.51
C THR A 105 0.99 -19.92 -16.97
N SER A 106 -0.26 -20.15 -17.38
CA SER A 106 -0.67 -20.33 -18.78
C SER A 106 -1.92 -19.51 -19.09
N LYS A 107 -1.98 -18.89 -20.28
CA LYS A 107 -3.18 -18.20 -20.75
C LYS A 107 -4.31 -19.19 -21.03
N LEU A 108 -5.50 -18.86 -20.56
CA LEU A 108 -6.75 -19.55 -20.88
C LEU A 108 -7.31 -18.98 -22.21
N LYS A 109 -7.46 -19.82 -23.22
CA LYS A 109 -7.91 -19.39 -24.55
C LYS A 109 -9.42 -19.34 -24.67
N ASP A 110 -10.10 -20.17 -23.87
CA ASP A 110 -11.54 -20.43 -23.97
C ASP A 110 -12.32 -19.66 -22.88
N LYS A 111 -11.65 -18.77 -22.12
CA LYS A 111 -12.25 -17.94 -21.08
C LYS A 111 -11.91 -16.47 -21.31
N THR A 112 -12.82 -15.60 -20.89
CA THR A 112 -12.59 -14.15 -20.81
C THR A 112 -12.06 -13.77 -19.42
N ALA A 113 -11.57 -12.54 -19.27
CA ALA A 113 -11.14 -12.04 -17.96
C ALA A 113 -12.30 -12.05 -16.94
N ASP A 114 -13.53 -11.73 -17.39
CA ASP A 114 -14.71 -11.71 -16.52
C ASP A 114 -15.10 -13.10 -16.01
N ASP A 115 -14.84 -14.17 -16.77
CA ASP A 115 -15.15 -15.55 -16.36
C ASP A 115 -14.28 -16.05 -15.21
N VAL A 116 -13.10 -15.48 -15.05
CA VAL A 116 -12.11 -15.90 -14.03
C VAL A 116 -11.83 -14.81 -12.99
N ARG A 117 -12.50 -13.66 -13.11
CA ARG A 117 -12.34 -12.54 -12.17
C ARG A 117 -12.84 -12.94 -10.78
N LEU A 118 -11.96 -12.81 -9.79
CA LEU A 118 -12.28 -13.18 -8.42
C LEU A 118 -13.19 -12.13 -7.76
N LYS A 119 -14.13 -12.61 -6.95
CA LYS A 119 -15.03 -11.74 -6.19
C LYS A 119 -14.30 -11.14 -5.00
N ILE A 120 -14.26 -9.83 -4.94
CA ILE A 120 -13.67 -9.09 -3.83
C ILE A 120 -14.74 -8.86 -2.76
N GLY A 121 -14.52 -9.43 -1.58
CA GLY A 121 -15.42 -9.30 -0.44
C GLY A 121 -15.41 -7.89 0.18
N PHE A 122 -16.47 -7.57 0.93
CA PHE A 122 -16.57 -6.29 1.66
C PHE A 122 -15.41 -6.09 2.63
N GLY A 123 -14.98 -7.14 3.33
CA GLY A 123 -13.84 -7.11 4.25
C GLY A 123 -12.54 -6.68 3.57
N THR A 124 -12.27 -7.19 2.36
CA THR A 124 -11.10 -6.80 1.57
C THR A 124 -11.17 -5.32 1.17
N LYS A 125 -12.35 -4.84 0.77
CA LYS A 125 -12.56 -3.41 0.44
C LYS A 125 -12.32 -2.51 1.65
N LEU A 126 -12.79 -2.91 2.82
CA LEU A 126 -12.52 -2.18 4.06
C LEU A 126 -11.03 -2.20 4.40
N PHE A 127 -10.39 -3.36 4.33
CA PHE A 127 -8.96 -3.51 4.58
C PHE A 127 -8.10 -2.68 3.61
N LYS A 128 -8.47 -2.63 2.32
CA LYS A 128 -7.86 -1.72 1.33
C LYS A 128 -7.82 -0.28 1.82
N TRP A 129 -8.96 0.25 2.31
CA TRP A 129 -9.00 1.62 2.82
C TRP A 129 -8.19 1.82 4.11
N MET A 130 -8.15 0.80 4.98
CA MET A 130 -7.26 0.82 6.16
C MET A 130 -5.78 0.93 5.76
N VAL A 131 -5.37 0.23 4.70
CA VAL A 131 -4.00 0.29 4.15
C VAL A 131 -3.73 1.66 3.52
N ILE A 132 -4.61 2.13 2.61
CA ILE A 132 -4.46 3.43 1.92
C ILE A 132 -4.34 4.58 2.93
N MET A 133 -5.22 4.61 3.93
CA MET A 133 -5.27 5.67 4.96
C MET A 133 -4.24 5.46 6.07
N ARG A 134 -3.54 4.32 6.09
CA ARG A 134 -2.56 3.94 7.11
C ARG A 134 -3.13 4.02 8.53
N LEU A 135 -4.40 3.56 8.72
CA LEU A 135 -5.15 3.71 9.96
C LEU A 135 -4.43 3.16 11.22
N PRO A 136 -3.66 2.06 11.19
CA PRO A 136 -2.91 1.60 12.36
C PRO A 136 -1.94 2.65 12.92
N PHE A 137 -1.43 3.56 12.08
CA PHE A 137 -0.51 4.62 12.49
C PHE A 137 -1.18 5.80 13.20
N LEU A 138 -2.53 5.86 13.24
CA LEU A 138 -3.26 6.88 14.02
C LEU A 138 -2.94 6.83 15.51
N SER A 139 -2.40 5.73 16.01
CA SER A 139 -1.86 5.65 17.38
C SER A 139 -0.86 6.77 17.69
N ALA A 140 -0.03 7.17 16.71
CA ALA A 140 0.90 8.28 16.85
C ALA A 140 0.20 9.64 17.06
N THR A 141 -1.05 9.79 16.62
CA THR A 141 -1.89 10.97 16.86
C THR A 141 -2.68 10.83 18.18
N PHE A 142 -3.22 9.65 18.43
CA PHE A 142 -4.08 9.43 19.60
C PHE A 142 -3.31 9.51 20.92
N VAL A 143 -2.13 8.91 20.98
CA VAL A 143 -1.32 8.87 22.22
C VAL A 143 -1.01 10.28 22.74
N PRO A 144 -0.46 11.22 21.96
CA PRO A 144 -0.17 12.56 22.50
C PRO A 144 -1.44 13.37 22.83
N ILE A 145 -2.55 13.19 22.09
CA ILE A 145 -3.82 13.85 22.40
C ILE A 145 -4.36 13.36 23.75
N PHE A 146 -4.38 12.06 23.99
CA PHE A 146 -4.81 11.51 25.29
C PHE A 146 -3.85 11.85 26.41
N ALA A 147 -2.55 11.87 26.16
CA ALA A 147 -1.56 12.31 27.13
C ALA A 147 -1.78 13.77 27.53
N GLY A 148 -2.03 14.66 26.57
CA GLY A 148 -2.37 16.06 26.83
C GLY A 148 -3.66 16.21 27.67
N ALA A 149 -4.71 15.45 27.34
CA ALA A 149 -5.95 15.43 28.10
C ALA A 149 -5.74 14.91 29.54
N ALA A 150 -4.92 13.89 29.73
CA ALA A 150 -4.56 13.37 31.05
C ALA A 150 -3.82 14.40 31.90
N VAL A 151 -2.80 15.08 31.31
CA VAL A 151 -2.07 16.17 31.99
C VAL A 151 -3.02 17.31 32.38
N ALA A 152 -3.92 17.74 31.48
CA ALA A 152 -4.91 18.76 31.81
C ALA A 152 -5.80 18.34 32.99
N SER A 153 -6.25 17.09 33.02
CA SER A 153 -7.04 16.53 34.14
C SER A 153 -6.23 16.52 35.46
N MET A 154 -4.95 16.15 35.40
CA MET A 154 -4.06 16.18 36.60
C MET A 154 -3.84 17.60 37.16
N LEU A 155 -3.91 18.62 36.28
CA LEU A 155 -3.83 20.02 36.64
C LEU A 155 -5.17 20.61 37.14
N GLY A 156 -6.21 19.77 37.27
CA GLY A 156 -7.52 20.17 37.77
C GLY A 156 -8.48 20.71 36.70
N TYR A 157 -8.13 20.65 35.41
CA TYR A 157 -9.05 21.06 34.33
C TYR A 157 -10.00 19.94 33.99
N ALA A 158 -11.29 20.26 33.81
CA ALA A 158 -12.28 19.29 33.35
C ALA A 158 -12.09 18.96 31.87
N VAL A 159 -11.94 17.68 31.55
CA VAL A 159 -11.86 17.18 30.16
C VAL A 159 -13.27 17.14 29.55
N SER A 160 -13.46 17.90 28.49
CA SER A 160 -14.71 17.86 27.73
C SER A 160 -14.64 16.83 26.59
N TRP A 161 -15.38 15.73 26.71
CA TRP A 161 -15.38 14.62 25.77
C TRP A 161 -15.75 15.01 24.33
N PRO A 162 -16.77 15.90 24.09
CA PRO A 162 -17.06 16.34 22.73
C PRO A 162 -15.89 17.08 22.07
N TRP A 163 -15.21 17.96 22.78
CA TRP A 163 -14.05 18.68 22.25
C TRP A 163 -12.84 17.78 22.07
N LEU A 164 -12.63 16.81 22.96
CA LEU A 164 -11.60 15.78 22.81
C LEU A 164 -11.88 14.93 21.54
N GLY A 165 -13.13 14.51 21.37
CA GLY A 165 -13.56 13.76 20.17
C GLY A 165 -13.33 14.55 18.88
N LEU A 166 -13.64 15.85 18.87
CA LEU A 166 -13.40 16.72 17.71
C LEU A 166 -11.90 16.92 17.46
N THR A 167 -11.09 17.02 18.50
CA THR A 167 -9.62 17.11 18.40
C THR A 167 -9.04 15.81 17.81
N LEU A 168 -9.51 14.65 18.26
CA LEU A 168 -9.12 13.35 17.72
C LEU A 168 -9.51 13.24 16.24
N LEU A 169 -10.72 13.68 15.87
CA LEU A 169 -11.17 13.68 14.49
C LEU A 169 -10.31 14.59 13.60
N ALA A 170 -10.11 15.85 14.00
CA ALA A 170 -9.31 16.81 13.24
C ALA A 170 -7.84 16.33 13.10
N GLY A 171 -7.26 15.85 14.19
CA GLY A 171 -5.90 15.29 14.18
C GLY A 171 -5.76 14.04 13.32
N SER A 172 -6.75 13.13 13.36
CA SER A 172 -6.77 11.94 12.51
C SER A 172 -6.85 12.28 11.03
N LEU A 173 -7.71 13.22 10.67
CA LEU A 173 -7.84 13.68 9.28
C LEU A 173 -6.57 14.35 8.78
N LEU A 174 -5.91 15.16 9.62
CA LEU A 174 -4.62 15.77 9.31
C LEU A 174 -3.54 14.70 9.08
N HIS A 175 -3.47 13.69 9.96
CA HIS A 175 -2.54 12.58 9.86
C HIS A 175 -2.75 11.76 8.57
N ILE A 176 -4.00 11.41 8.25
CA ILE A 176 -4.33 10.69 7.02
C ILE A 176 -3.93 11.54 5.79
N GLY A 177 -4.25 12.83 5.79
CA GLY A 177 -3.86 13.76 4.72
C GLY A 177 -2.35 13.81 4.53
N THR A 178 -1.59 13.89 5.62
CA THR A 178 -0.12 13.84 5.59
C THR A 178 0.39 12.53 4.97
N ASN A 179 -0.08 11.38 5.45
CA ASN A 179 0.36 10.08 4.94
C ASN A 179 0.03 9.88 3.46
N THR A 180 -1.19 10.24 3.05
CA THR A 180 -1.61 10.08 1.64
C THR A 180 -0.93 11.08 0.71
N SER A 181 -0.63 12.30 1.17
CA SER A 181 0.18 13.25 0.41
C SER A 181 1.64 12.77 0.28
N ASN A 182 2.21 12.17 1.33
CA ASN A 182 3.54 11.58 1.28
C ASN A 182 3.61 10.46 0.24
N ASP A 183 2.70 9.50 0.28
CA ASP A 183 2.65 8.41 -0.71
C ASP A 183 2.50 8.94 -2.15
N TYR A 184 1.72 10.01 -2.37
CA TYR A 184 1.58 10.66 -3.66
C TYR A 184 2.90 11.30 -4.15
N PHE A 185 3.58 12.08 -3.30
CA PHE A 185 4.81 12.76 -3.69
C PHE A 185 6.00 11.81 -3.79
N ASP A 186 6.06 10.75 -2.99
CA ASP A 186 7.08 9.70 -3.09
C ASP A 186 6.93 8.92 -4.41
N HIS A 187 5.71 8.63 -4.83
CA HIS A 187 5.44 8.10 -6.16
C HIS A 187 5.87 9.08 -7.26
N GLN A 188 5.47 10.37 -7.19
CA GLN A 188 5.87 11.37 -8.19
C GLN A 188 7.39 11.56 -8.31
N SER A 189 8.12 11.44 -7.22
CA SER A 189 9.58 11.58 -7.20
C SER A 189 10.32 10.31 -7.63
N GLY A 190 9.63 9.18 -7.80
CA GLY A 190 10.23 7.87 -8.07
C GLY A 190 10.95 7.27 -6.88
N THR A 191 10.80 7.83 -5.69
CA THR A 191 11.46 7.34 -4.47
C THR A 191 10.99 5.92 -4.13
N ASP A 192 9.68 5.68 -4.24
CA ASP A 192 9.09 4.37 -3.98
C ASP A 192 9.51 3.33 -5.01
N GLU A 193 9.60 3.70 -6.29
CA GLU A 193 10.01 2.81 -7.38
C GLU A 193 11.48 2.38 -7.26
N LEU A 194 12.32 3.25 -6.73
CA LEU A 194 13.75 2.97 -6.53
C LEU A 194 14.01 2.11 -5.28
N ASN A 195 13.07 2.04 -4.35
CA ASN A 195 13.21 1.26 -3.13
C ASN A 195 12.82 -0.21 -3.36
N TYR A 196 13.69 -0.99 -4.00
CA TYR A 196 13.48 -2.44 -4.25
C TYR A 196 13.62 -3.32 -3.01
N ASN A 197 14.14 -2.78 -1.91
CA ASN A 197 14.46 -3.56 -0.69
C ASN A 197 13.51 -3.26 0.48
N TYR A 198 12.32 -2.71 0.21
CA TYR A 198 11.35 -2.50 1.28
C TYR A 198 10.85 -3.84 1.82
N SER A 199 10.66 -3.94 3.13
CA SER A 199 10.03 -5.09 3.76
C SER A 199 8.51 -5.00 3.69
N ASN A 200 7.83 -6.10 3.35
CA ASN A 200 6.36 -6.21 3.41
C ASN A 200 5.81 -6.09 4.85
N GLN A 201 6.66 -6.00 5.86
CA GLN A 201 6.23 -5.82 7.26
C GLN A 201 5.72 -4.40 7.58
N GLY A 202 5.59 -3.53 6.57
CA GLY A 202 4.81 -2.28 6.65
C GLY A 202 5.39 -1.16 7.50
N LEU A 203 6.57 -1.34 8.09
CA LEU A 203 7.16 -0.35 8.99
C LEU A 203 8.05 0.67 8.27
N ASN A 204 8.55 0.35 7.08
CA ASN A 204 9.44 1.22 6.30
C ASN A 204 8.99 1.28 4.84
N GLY A 205 8.87 2.49 4.27
CA GLY A 205 8.72 2.68 2.82
C GLY A 205 7.32 2.98 2.30
N GLY A 206 6.47 3.63 3.06
CA GLY A 206 5.14 4.07 2.60
C GLY A 206 4.09 2.95 2.60
N SER A 207 2.85 3.26 2.18
CA SER A 207 1.78 2.25 2.05
C SER A 207 1.93 1.41 0.79
N ARG A 208 2.66 1.93 -0.20
CA ARG A 208 2.80 1.38 -1.56
C ARG A 208 1.47 1.09 -2.26
N SER A 209 0.41 1.74 -1.80
CA SER A 209 -0.95 1.53 -2.31
C SER A 209 -1.08 1.86 -3.80
N ILE A 210 -0.31 2.85 -4.29
CA ILE A 210 -0.26 3.20 -5.72
C ILE A 210 0.45 2.10 -6.49
N GLN A 211 1.63 1.64 -6.04
CA GLN A 211 2.41 0.59 -6.69
C GLN A 211 1.69 -0.77 -6.69
N MET A 212 0.90 -1.05 -5.66
CA MET A 212 0.04 -2.25 -5.61
C MET A 212 -1.26 -2.13 -6.42
N GLY A 213 -1.49 -1.00 -7.10
CA GLY A 213 -2.72 -0.80 -7.88
C GLY A 213 -4.00 -0.66 -7.04
N LEU A 214 -3.88 -0.43 -5.73
CA LEU A 214 -5.04 -0.25 -4.84
C LEU A 214 -5.76 1.07 -5.06
N ILE A 215 -5.03 2.09 -5.50
CA ILE A 215 -5.55 3.42 -5.80
C ILE A 215 -4.68 4.08 -6.88
N THR A 216 -5.30 4.85 -7.76
CA THR A 216 -4.55 5.64 -8.74
C THR A 216 -3.82 6.82 -8.10
N PRO A 217 -2.72 7.35 -8.69
CA PRO A 217 -2.04 8.54 -8.16
C PRO A 217 -2.98 9.73 -7.98
N LYS A 218 -3.89 9.97 -8.94
CA LYS A 218 -4.93 11.02 -8.85
C LYS A 218 -5.91 10.74 -7.70
N GLY A 219 -6.29 9.48 -7.51
CA GLY A 219 -7.14 9.06 -6.40
C GLY A 219 -6.47 9.33 -5.05
N MET A 220 -5.17 9.02 -4.92
CA MET A 220 -4.39 9.28 -3.71
C MET A 220 -4.32 10.79 -3.40
N ALA A 221 -4.03 11.62 -4.41
CA ALA A 221 -4.05 13.08 -4.27
C ALA A 221 -5.42 13.60 -3.82
N ASN A 222 -6.51 13.07 -4.38
CA ASN A 222 -7.87 13.46 -3.99
C ASN A 222 -8.17 13.10 -2.53
N VAL A 223 -7.74 11.93 -2.05
CA VAL A 223 -7.87 11.53 -0.63
C VAL A 223 -7.10 12.50 0.26
N ALA A 224 -5.86 12.86 -0.10
CA ALA A 224 -5.05 13.81 0.65
C ALA A 224 -5.75 15.18 0.76
N VAL A 225 -6.18 15.75 -0.37
CA VAL A 225 -6.88 17.05 -0.40
C VAL A 225 -8.18 16.99 0.41
N ALA A 226 -8.98 15.95 0.25
CA ALA A 226 -10.25 15.81 0.97
C ALA A 226 -10.04 15.72 2.49
N THR A 227 -9.07 14.92 2.93
CA THR A 227 -8.80 14.75 4.37
C THR A 227 -8.18 16.00 4.99
N PHE A 228 -7.30 16.73 4.30
CA PHE A 228 -6.82 18.04 4.75
C PHE A 228 -7.96 19.08 4.85
N ALA A 229 -8.84 19.14 3.86
CA ALA A 229 -9.99 20.04 3.88
C ALA A 229 -10.94 19.72 5.04
N LEU A 230 -11.26 18.45 5.24
CA LEU A 230 -12.10 18.00 6.35
C LEU A 230 -11.44 18.25 7.71
N SER A 231 -10.12 18.09 7.83
CA SER A 231 -9.37 18.45 9.03
C SER A 231 -9.48 19.94 9.34
N ALA A 232 -9.32 20.80 8.32
CA ALA A 232 -9.47 22.24 8.48
C ALA A 232 -10.90 22.62 8.94
N ILE A 233 -11.92 22.03 8.32
CA ILE A 233 -13.33 22.24 8.72
C ILE A 233 -13.56 21.81 10.16
N ALA A 234 -13.07 20.63 10.56
CA ALA A 234 -13.16 20.14 11.95
C ALA A 234 -12.36 21.01 12.94
N GLY A 235 -11.29 21.67 12.46
CA GLY A 235 -10.47 22.58 13.25
C GLY A 235 -11.15 23.94 13.56
N VAL A 236 -12.07 24.42 12.70
CA VAL A 236 -12.73 25.73 12.89
C VAL A 236 -13.41 25.88 14.25
N PRO A 237 -14.25 24.95 14.73
CA PRO A 237 -14.85 25.07 16.06
C PRO A 237 -13.81 25.06 17.19
N LEU A 238 -12.71 24.32 17.03
CA LEU A 238 -11.60 24.30 18.00
C LEU A 238 -10.93 25.66 18.10
N ILE A 239 -10.69 26.33 16.95
CA ILE A 239 -10.12 27.68 16.90
C ILE A 239 -11.06 28.69 17.58
N ILE A 240 -12.36 28.64 17.26
CA ILE A 240 -13.36 29.53 17.85
C ILE A 240 -13.42 29.36 19.38
N LYS A 241 -13.31 28.11 19.87
CA LYS A 241 -13.38 27.79 21.29
C LYS A 241 -12.09 28.12 22.05
N SER A 242 -10.93 27.85 21.45
CA SER A 242 -9.64 27.85 22.16
C SER A 242 -8.69 28.98 21.71
N GLY A 243 -9.09 29.76 20.71
CA GLY A 243 -8.37 30.93 20.24
C GLY A 243 -7.34 30.66 19.15
N MET A 244 -6.67 31.72 18.72
CA MET A 244 -5.77 31.75 17.56
C MET A 244 -4.54 30.87 17.71
N SER A 245 -4.13 30.49 18.92
CA SER A 245 -3.01 29.58 19.14
C SER A 245 -3.23 28.23 18.45
N ILE A 246 -4.47 27.72 18.45
CA ILE A 246 -4.83 26.46 17.78
C ILE A 246 -4.68 26.59 16.25
N LEU A 247 -5.01 27.75 15.66
CA LEU A 247 -4.79 28.00 14.23
C LEU A 247 -3.29 27.90 13.88
N TRP A 248 -2.43 28.56 14.65
CA TRP A 248 -0.99 28.53 14.37
C TRP A 248 -0.38 27.13 14.53
N LEU A 249 -0.78 26.40 15.57
CA LEU A 249 -0.38 25.00 15.74
C LEU A 249 -0.89 24.11 14.61
N GLY A 250 -2.15 24.29 14.19
CA GLY A 250 -2.75 23.55 13.07
C GLY A 250 -2.03 23.85 11.75
N LEU A 251 -1.71 25.12 11.47
CA LEU A 251 -0.94 25.52 10.29
C LEU A 251 0.47 24.96 10.31
N ALA A 252 1.15 25.01 11.46
CA ALA A 252 2.48 24.43 11.59
C ALA A 252 2.46 22.92 11.31
N GLY A 253 1.49 22.18 11.90
CA GLY A 253 1.31 20.75 11.64
C GLY A 253 0.99 20.43 10.18
N PHE A 254 0.07 21.20 9.56
CA PHE A 254 -0.27 21.05 8.15
C PHE A 254 0.94 21.28 7.23
N LEU A 255 1.66 22.40 7.42
CA LEU A 255 2.82 22.73 6.58
C LEU A 255 3.96 21.72 6.77
N SER A 256 4.23 21.32 8.02
CA SER A 256 5.24 20.29 8.30
C SER A 256 4.88 18.96 7.65
N GLY A 257 3.62 18.52 7.79
CA GLY A 257 3.14 17.28 7.19
C GLY A 257 3.16 17.31 5.66
N LEU A 258 2.68 18.41 5.04
CA LEU A 258 2.68 18.55 3.59
C LEU A 258 4.10 18.60 3.03
N PHE A 259 4.95 19.44 3.57
CA PHE A 259 6.32 19.65 3.08
C PHE A 259 7.31 18.57 3.54
N TYR A 260 6.84 17.57 4.26
CA TYR A 260 7.69 16.42 4.60
C TYR A 260 8.24 15.76 3.33
N THR A 261 7.39 15.53 2.32
CA THR A 261 7.78 14.97 1.01
C THR A 261 7.50 15.90 -0.17
N ALA A 262 6.60 16.88 -0.03
CA ALA A 262 6.25 17.81 -1.09
C ALA A 262 7.37 18.81 -1.41
N PRO A 263 7.56 19.17 -2.70
CA PRO A 263 8.41 20.29 -3.06
C PRO A 263 7.79 21.62 -2.55
N PRO A 264 8.59 22.68 -2.32
CA PRO A 264 10.04 22.76 -2.58
C PRO A 264 10.91 22.24 -1.41
N PHE A 265 10.35 22.00 -0.23
CA PHE A 265 11.17 21.76 0.96
C PHE A 265 11.64 20.31 1.10
N LYS A 266 10.77 19.32 0.90
CA LYS A 266 11.10 17.87 1.01
C LYS A 266 11.94 17.56 2.25
N PHE A 267 11.42 17.80 3.45
CA PHE A 267 12.18 17.65 4.71
C PHE A 267 12.75 16.24 4.88
N SER A 268 12.02 15.21 4.45
CA SER A 268 12.46 13.81 4.51
C SER A 268 13.76 13.52 3.76
N SER A 269 14.10 14.33 2.74
CA SER A 269 15.33 14.18 1.94
C SER A 269 16.51 15.00 2.46
N ARG A 270 16.33 15.79 3.52
CA ARG A 270 17.35 16.68 4.06
C ARG A 270 17.87 16.13 5.39
N LYS A 271 19.20 15.97 5.51
CA LYS A 271 19.83 15.48 6.76
C LYS A 271 19.40 16.29 7.97
N GLY A 272 18.88 15.64 9.00
CA GLY A 272 18.45 16.22 10.26
C GLY A 272 17.15 17.01 10.23
N MET A 273 16.45 17.09 9.09
CA MET A 273 15.14 17.74 8.99
C MET A 273 13.96 16.76 8.91
N GLY A 274 14.23 15.50 8.61
CA GLY A 274 13.20 14.46 8.59
C GLY A 274 12.82 13.95 9.97
N GLU A 275 13.66 14.23 10.99
CA GLU A 275 13.45 13.83 12.38
C GLU A 275 12.83 14.94 13.23
N LEU A 276 12.68 16.15 12.71
CA LEU A 276 11.99 17.28 13.35
C LEU A 276 10.49 17.17 13.18
#